data_a26cd18067b309c0259b3d331ba9317f
#
_entry.id   a26cd18067b309c0259b3d331ba9317f
#
_cell.length_a   1.000
_cell.length_b   1.000
_cell.length_c   1.000
_cell.angle_alpha   90.00
_cell.angle_beta   90.00
_cell.angle_gamma   90.00
#
_symmetry.space_group_name_H-M   'P 1'
#
loop_
_entity.id
_entity.type
_entity.pdbx_description
1 polymer ?
#
loop_
_entity_poly.entity_id
_entity_poly.type
_entity_poly.pdbx_seq_one_letter_code
_entity_poly.pdbx_strand_id
1 'polypeptide(L)'
;MGSDELYRPLYVTDLLVNALNQDPDRPLLQLLGGPMLTVGEVRDETSRYVQALARLGVGRETRVALLSANRPEVLHVSHAVQILAGIIAPLHPLGSAADHLYLIQDAGIEILVFEGERYSERAAELARGAPGLRLASFGPSPIADDLGTLAAGLSPQPLVAPRVEGPDVMRLGCSGGTTGKPKSLTTSQRVCMAMFNVMLAEWEWPNPPRVLTCAPLSHSGAALALPALLKGGTMLVLPGFEPVAVMQAIQEHRINCTLVVPTMIYALLDHPRFGEFDLSSLETVFYGASSISPARLKEAIERIGPVFSQFYGQAEAPMVITLLRKSEHDVNDLRRLASCGRPTPWAHVTLLDAEDRPVPDGRPGEICVRGPLVFDGYRNNPELNTTTFRGGWHHTGDVAVRDPGGFLRIVDRTKDMIVSGGFNIYPREIEDILSEHPAVAQAAVIGVPHPKWGEAVTAVVVLRPGQEVTPEALIGMVAERKGSFQAPKTVTFVASIPQTPLGKPDKKALRAKLQRDARPYP
;
A
#
# COMPACT_ATOMS: atom_id res chain seq x y z
N MET A 1 36.87 -18.46 15.71
CA MET A 1 35.74 -17.62 15.26
C MET A 1 36.22 -16.89 14.03
N GLY A 2 35.62 -17.10 12.86
CA GLY A 2 36.03 -16.45 11.62
C GLY A 2 35.66 -14.96 11.63
N SER A 3 36.33 -14.14 10.83
CA SER A 3 36.04 -12.71 10.64
C SER A 3 34.59 -12.44 10.25
N ASP A 4 33.93 -13.40 9.63
CA ASP A 4 32.56 -13.30 9.14
C ASP A 4 31.51 -13.12 10.25
N GLU A 5 31.73 -13.68 11.45
CA GLU A 5 30.84 -13.47 12.60
C GLU A 5 31.00 -12.07 13.21
N LEU A 6 32.21 -11.47 13.15
CA LEU A 6 32.46 -10.14 13.69
C LEU A 6 31.72 -9.04 12.91
N TYR A 7 31.54 -9.22 11.61
CA TYR A 7 30.97 -8.23 10.70
C TYR A 7 29.61 -8.66 10.13
N ARG A 8 28.91 -9.60 10.79
CA ARG A 8 27.60 -10.06 10.36
C ARG A 8 26.64 -8.87 10.26
N PRO A 9 26.03 -8.63 9.07
CA PRO A 9 25.02 -7.58 8.94
C PRO A 9 23.76 -7.92 9.75
N LEU A 10 23.08 -6.89 10.24
CA LEU A 10 21.77 -7.04 10.86
C LEU A 10 20.67 -6.95 9.81
N TYR A 11 19.67 -7.81 9.97
CA TYR A 11 18.46 -7.80 9.14
C TYR A 11 17.22 -7.50 9.97
N VAL A 12 16.05 -7.46 9.33
CA VAL A 12 14.79 -7.06 9.95
C VAL A 12 14.46 -7.87 11.20
N THR A 13 14.72 -9.18 11.17
CA THR A 13 14.49 -10.08 12.31
C THR A 13 15.44 -9.83 13.48
N ASP A 14 16.69 -9.44 13.20
CA ASP A 14 17.62 -9.03 14.27
C ASP A 14 17.12 -7.75 14.96
N LEU A 15 16.69 -6.75 14.18
CA LEU A 15 16.13 -5.50 14.74
C LEU A 15 14.89 -5.76 15.59
N LEU A 16 13.99 -6.61 15.09
CA LEU A 16 12.77 -7.01 15.80
C LEU A 16 13.08 -7.67 17.13
N VAL A 17 13.92 -8.72 17.11
CA VAL A 17 14.27 -9.48 18.32
C VAL A 17 15.02 -8.61 19.32
N ASN A 18 15.98 -7.81 18.85
CA ASN A 18 16.73 -6.89 19.71
C ASN A 18 15.79 -5.86 20.38
N ALA A 19 14.84 -5.29 19.64
CA ALA A 19 13.92 -4.30 20.19
C ALA A 19 12.89 -4.92 21.16
N LEU A 20 12.39 -6.13 20.89
CA LEU A 20 11.49 -6.84 21.80
C LEU A 20 12.16 -7.28 23.11
N ASN A 21 13.48 -7.37 23.15
CA ASN A 21 14.25 -7.68 24.35
C ASN A 21 14.63 -6.43 25.17
N GLN A 22 14.24 -5.23 24.70
CA GLN A 22 14.49 -3.97 25.41
C GLN A 22 13.19 -3.46 26.04
N ASP A 23 13.30 -2.83 27.22
CA ASP A 23 12.23 -2.08 27.88
C ASP A 23 10.89 -2.86 27.97
N PRO A 24 10.85 -4.01 28.66
CA PRO A 24 9.71 -4.94 28.63
C PRO A 24 8.41 -4.34 29.17
N ASP A 25 8.48 -3.35 30.06
CA ASP A 25 7.31 -2.74 30.70
C ASP A 25 6.70 -1.61 29.85
N ARG A 26 7.36 -1.21 28.75
CA ARG A 26 6.89 -0.13 27.90
C ARG A 26 5.63 -0.54 27.11
N PRO A 27 4.56 0.29 27.12
CA PRO A 27 3.37 0.07 26.29
C PRO A 27 3.74 0.00 24.80
N LEU A 28 3.17 -0.95 24.06
CA LEU A 28 3.46 -1.14 22.65
C LEU A 28 2.24 -1.30 21.76
N LEU A 29 1.34 -2.24 22.06
CA LEU A 29 0.32 -2.68 21.10
C LEU A 29 -1.05 -2.76 21.78
N GLN A 30 -2.07 -2.21 21.12
CA GLN A 30 -3.45 -2.29 21.58
C GLN A 30 -4.39 -2.54 20.40
N LEU A 31 -5.32 -3.47 20.53
CA LEU A 31 -6.53 -3.48 19.68
C LEU A 31 -7.53 -2.50 20.29
N LEU A 32 -8.22 -1.72 19.45
CA LEU A 32 -9.26 -0.80 19.93
C LEU A 32 -10.28 -1.52 20.83
N GLY A 33 -10.48 -1.00 22.05
CA GLY A 33 -11.34 -1.62 23.08
C GLY A 33 -10.70 -2.77 23.85
N GLY A 34 -9.50 -3.23 23.47
CA GLY A 34 -8.74 -4.26 24.18
C GLY A 34 -7.70 -3.70 25.16
N PRO A 35 -6.99 -4.57 25.86
CA PRO A 35 -5.91 -4.16 26.76
C PRO A 35 -4.71 -3.60 25.97
N MET A 36 -3.95 -2.71 26.63
CA MET A 36 -2.65 -2.28 26.16
C MET A 36 -1.61 -3.35 26.52
N LEU A 37 -0.97 -3.94 25.51
CA LEU A 37 0.11 -4.90 25.68
C LEU A 37 1.45 -4.18 25.76
N THR A 38 2.29 -4.61 26.69
CA THR A 38 3.67 -4.14 26.82
C THR A 38 4.59 -4.83 25.81
N VAL A 39 5.81 -4.31 25.64
CA VAL A 39 6.86 -4.94 24.81
C VAL A 39 7.12 -6.38 25.29
N GLY A 40 7.19 -6.59 26.59
CA GLY A 40 7.39 -7.91 27.19
C GLY A 40 6.26 -8.88 26.87
N GLU A 41 5.00 -8.44 26.98
CA GLU A 41 3.84 -9.25 26.64
C GLU A 41 3.79 -9.59 25.15
N VAL A 42 4.08 -8.63 24.28
CA VAL A 42 4.18 -8.87 22.81
C VAL A 42 5.32 -9.83 22.49
N ARG A 43 6.48 -9.71 23.16
CA ARG A 43 7.60 -10.64 23.02
C ARG A 43 7.19 -12.06 23.45
N ASP A 44 6.60 -12.18 24.61
CA ASP A 44 6.26 -13.49 25.20
C ASP A 44 5.17 -14.19 24.39
N GLU A 45 4.19 -13.44 23.90
CA GLU A 45 3.17 -13.96 23.00
C GLU A 45 3.76 -14.39 21.65
N THR A 46 4.62 -13.56 21.07
CA THR A 46 5.36 -13.92 19.83
C THR A 46 6.18 -15.20 20.03
N SER A 47 6.83 -15.36 21.20
CA SER A 47 7.58 -16.59 21.53
C SER A 47 6.69 -17.84 21.56
N ARG A 48 5.48 -17.73 22.12
CA ARG A 48 4.51 -18.83 22.12
C ARG A 48 4.07 -19.20 20.69
N TYR A 49 3.79 -18.19 19.85
CA TYR A 49 3.46 -18.41 18.44
C TYR A 49 4.63 -19.03 17.66
N VAL A 50 5.89 -18.66 17.94
CA VAL A 50 7.08 -19.31 17.34
C VAL A 50 7.06 -20.81 17.66
N GLN A 51 6.84 -21.19 18.92
CA GLN A 51 6.79 -22.60 19.32
C GLN A 51 5.59 -23.33 18.70
N ALA A 52 4.40 -22.72 18.68
CA ALA A 52 3.20 -23.31 18.08
C ALA A 52 3.37 -23.55 16.58
N LEU A 53 3.88 -22.56 15.83
CA LEU A 53 4.12 -22.68 14.40
C LEU A 53 5.25 -23.68 14.09
N ALA A 54 6.30 -23.75 14.91
CA ALA A 54 7.36 -24.77 14.76
C ALA A 54 6.81 -26.19 14.90
N ARG A 55 5.86 -26.42 15.82
CA ARG A 55 5.17 -27.73 15.96
C ARG A 55 4.34 -28.07 14.72
N LEU A 56 3.82 -27.06 14.00
CA LEU A 56 3.16 -27.27 12.71
C LEU A 56 4.16 -27.42 11.56
N GLY A 57 5.46 -27.48 11.84
CA GLY A 57 6.50 -27.66 10.84
C GLY A 57 6.84 -26.38 10.06
N VAL A 58 6.53 -25.20 10.59
CA VAL A 58 7.06 -23.95 10.04
C VAL A 58 8.54 -23.84 10.38
N GLY A 59 9.36 -23.60 9.39
CA GLY A 59 10.81 -23.42 9.50
C GLY A 59 11.33 -22.64 8.30
N ARG A 60 12.64 -22.73 8.07
CA ARG A 60 13.31 -22.02 6.97
C ARG A 60 12.60 -22.28 5.63
N GLU A 61 12.31 -21.20 4.92
CA GLU A 61 11.67 -21.17 3.61
C GLU A 61 10.23 -21.72 3.55
N THR A 62 9.65 -22.19 4.68
CA THR A 62 8.24 -22.57 4.71
C THR A 62 7.37 -21.38 4.37
N ARG A 63 6.52 -21.51 3.35
CA ARG A 63 5.65 -20.43 2.86
C ARG A 63 4.31 -20.48 3.57
N VAL A 64 4.05 -19.42 4.35
CA VAL A 64 2.85 -19.28 5.20
C VAL A 64 2.00 -18.13 4.69
N ALA A 65 0.79 -18.43 4.22
CA ALA A 65 -0.20 -17.38 3.96
C ALA A 65 -0.92 -16.97 5.23
N LEU A 66 -1.33 -15.69 5.30
CA LEU A 66 -2.07 -15.13 6.43
C LEU A 66 -3.30 -14.38 5.94
N LEU A 67 -4.50 -14.81 6.40
CA LEU A 67 -5.79 -14.22 6.03
C LEU A 67 -6.56 -13.78 7.27
N SER A 68 -6.64 -12.47 7.50
CA SER A 68 -7.31 -11.89 8.67
C SER A 68 -7.71 -10.44 8.44
N ALA A 69 -8.68 -9.95 9.21
CA ALA A 69 -8.82 -8.54 9.51
C ALA A 69 -7.65 -8.05 10.38
N ASN A 70 -7.63 -6.76 10.72
CA ASN A 70 -6.59 -6.22 11.58
C ASN A 70 -6.78 -6.72 13.03
N ARG A 71 -5.78 -7.41 13.55
CA ARG A 71 -5.72 -7.96 14.92
C ARG A 71 -4.26 -8.06 15.37
N PRO A 72 -3.96 -8.01 16.68
CA PRO A 72 -2.60 -8.21 17.19
C PRO A 72 -1.96 -9.53 16.76
N GLU A 73 -2.75 -10.61 16.66
CA GLU A 73 -2.28 -11.94 16.24
C GLU A 73 -1.67 -11.95 14.85
N VAL A 74 -2.10 -11.03 13.96
CA VAL A 74 -1.48 -10.86 12.63
C VAL A 74 0.00 -10.48 12.75
N LEU A 75 0.35 -9.63 13.71
CA LEU A 75 1.73 -9.25 14.00
C LEU A 75 2.49 -10.40 14.67
N HIS A 76 1.90 -11.06 15.68
CA HIS A 76 2.52 -12.19 16.36
C HIS A 76 2.85 -13.32 15.38
N VAL A 77 1.90 -13.74 14.53
CA VAL A 77 2.11 -14.77 13.51
C VAL A 77 3.17 -14.34 12.49
N SER A 78 3.09 -13.09 11.98
CA SER A 78 4.06 -12.59 11.02
C SER A 78 5.48 -12.58 11.58
N HIS A 79 5.64 -12.09 12.81
CA HIS A 79 6.94 -12.06 13.50
C HIS A 79 7.44 -13.49 13.78
N ALA A 80 6.56 -14.39 14.22
CA ALA A 80 6.92 -15.78 14.49
C ALA A 80 7.39 -16.53 13.23
N VAL A 81 6.70 -16.35 12.09
CA VAL A 81 7.14 -16.91 10.80
C VAL A 81 8.53 -16.38 10.42
N GLN A 82 8.77 -15.07 10.58
CA GLN A 82 10.07 -14.47 10.29
C GLN A 82 11.19 -14.97 11.21
N ILE A 83 10.90 -15.13 12.50
CA ILE A 83 11.85 -15.67 13.50
C ILE A 83 12.18 -17.14 13.20
N LEU A 84 11.28 -17.90 12.60
CA LEU A 84 11.52 -19.25 12.10
C LEU A 84 12.22 -19.28 10.73
N ALA A 85 12.65 -18.14 10.19
CA ALA A 85 13.16 -17.98 8.82
C ALA A 85 12.17 -18.47 7.76
N GLY A 86 10.88 -18.50 8.05
CA GLY A 86 9.81 -18.78 7.11
C GLY A 86 9.49 -17.55 6.24
N ILE A 87 8.68 -17.77 5.23
CA ILE A 87 8.27 -16.75 4.26
C ILE A 87 6.80 -16.41 4.47
N ILE A 88 6.49 -15.16 4.76
CA ILE A 88 5.11 -14.71 4.97
C ILE A 88 4.47 -14.24 3.65
N ALA A 89 3.24 -14.66 3.39
CA ALA A 89 2.44 -14.25 2.23
C ALA A 89 1.07 -13.71 2.71
N PRO A 90 0.95 -12.44 3.06
CA PRO A 90 -0.32 -11.88 3.53
C PRO A 90 -1.35 -11.81 2.39
N LEU A 91 -2.55 -12.34 2.63
CA LEU A 91 -3.69 -12.25 1.74
C LEU A 91 -4.54 -11.04 2.12
N HIS A 92 -5.04 -10.32 1.10
CA HIS A 92 -5.88 -9.15 1.39
C HIS A 92 -7.26 -9.60 1.92
N PRO A 93 -7.74 -9.10 3.07
CA PRO A 93 -9.00 -9.55 3.68
C PRO A 93 -10.24 -9.39 2.79
N LEU A 94 -10.22 -8.43 1.87
CA LEU A 94 -11.28 -8.17 0.90
C LEU A 94 -10.99 -8.80 -0.49
N GLY A 95 -9.92 -9.60 -0.61
CA GLY A 95 -9.60 -10.29 -1.86
C GLY A 95 -10.64 -11.37 -2.22
N SER A 96 -10.81 -11.64 -3.52
CA SER A 96 -11.70 -12.72 -3.98
C SER A 96 -11.13 -14.11 -3.65
N ALA A 97 -12.00 -15.12 -3.58
CA ALA A 97 -11.57 -16.51 -3.41
C ALA A 97 -10.63 -16.96 -4.55
N ALA A 98 -10.95 -16.54 -5.77
CA ALA A 98 -10.18 -16.87 -6.96
C ALA A 98 -8.76 -16.26 -6.91
N ASP A 99 -8.64 -14.99 -6.47
CA ASP A 99 -7.34 -14.34 -6.32
C ASP A 99 -6.51 -14.99 -5.21
N HIS A 100 -7.15 -15.31 -4.08
CA HIS A 100 -6.47 -16.00 -2.97
C HIS A 100 -5.99 -17.39 -3.40
N LEU A 101 -6.82 -18.17 -4.08
CA LEU A 101 -6.45 -19.50 -4.58
C LEU A 101 -5.31 -19.41 -5.58
N TYR A 102 -5.39 -18.46 -6.52
CA TYR A 102 -4.32 -18.24 -7.48
C TYR A 102 -2.99 -17.95 -6.78
N LEU A 103 -2.99 -17.02 -5.80
CA LEU A 103 -1.79 -16.67 -5.05
C LEU A 103 -1.22 -17.86 -4.24
N ILE A 104 -2.10 -18.66 -3.61
CA ILE A 104 -1.70 -19.86 -2.88
C ILE A 104 -0.98 -20.84 -3.82
N GLN A 105 -1.53 -21.06 -5.00
CA GLN A 105 -0.95 -21.98 -6.00
C GLN A 105 0.34 -21.41 -6.62
N ASP A 106 0.31 -20.15 -7.09
CA ASP A 106 1.45 -19.51 -7.76
C ASP A 106 2.66 -19.32 -6.81
N ALA A 107 2.39 -18.91 -5.58
CA ALA A 107 3.41 -18.77 -4.54
C ALA A 107 3.85 -20.13 -3.94
N GLY A 108 3.09 -21.19 -4.14
CA GLY A 108 3.34 -22.51 -3.56
C GLY A 108 3.19 -22.50 -2.05
N ILE A 109 2.13 -21.89 -1.53
CA ILE A 109 1.87 -21.78 -0.10
C ILE A 109 1.64 -23.18 0.51
N GLU A 110 2.26 -23.42 1.65
CA GLU A 110 2.21 -24.71 2.35
C GLU A 110 1.24 -24.70 3.54
N ILE A 111 1.10 -23.52 4.19
CA ILE A 111 0.25 -23.35 5.36
C ILE A 111 -0.58 -22.06 5.17
N LEU A 112 -1.86 -22.14 5.44
CA LEU A 112 -2.74 -20.99 5.58
C LEU A 112 -3.10 -20.80 7.05
N VAL A 113 -2.65 -19.70 7.63
CA VAL A 113 -3.10 -19.22 8.96
C VAL A 113 -4.21 -18.20 8.74
N PHE A 114 -5.34 -18.37 9.42
CA PHE A 114 -6.49 -17.51 9.21
C PHE A 114 -7.24 -17.19 10.50
N GLU A 115 -7.96 -16.07 10.51
CA GLU A 115 -8.90 -15.73 11.58
C GLU A 115 -10.09 -16.68 11.55
N GLY A 116 -10.21 -17.54 12.58
CA GLY A 116 -11.12 -18.68 12.58
C GLY A 116 -12.58 -18.30 12.42
N GLU A 117 -13.08 -17.36 13.22
CA GLU A 117 -14.49 -16.95 13.23
C GLU A 117 -14.94 -16.35 11.89
N ARG A 118 -14.03 -15.63 11.20
CA ARG A 118 -14.38 -14.84 10.03
C ARG A 118 -14.12 -15.53 8.69
N TYR A 119 -13.07 -16.37 8.63
CA TYR A 119 -12.58 -16.91 7.36
C TYR A 119 -12.57 -18.43 7.26
N SER A 120 -13.23 -19.18 8.17
CA SER A 120 -13.27 -20.64 8.11
C SER A 120 -13.88 -21.16 6.78
N GLU A 121 -14.96 -20.58 6.31
CA GLU A 121 -15.57 -20.98 5.02
C GLU A 121 -14.63 -20.73 3.84
N ARG A 122 -13.99 -19.54 3.82
CA ARG A 122 -13.00 -19.19 2.80
C ARG A 122 -11.79 -20.12 2.86
N ALA A 123 -11.28 -20.43 4.04
CA ALA A 123 -10.15 -21.34 4.23
C ALA A 123 -10.49 -22.76 3.75
N ALA A 124 -11.70 -23.25 4.02
CA ALA A 124 -12.20 -24.54 3.51
C ALA A 124 -12.28 -24.56 1.97
N GLU A 125 -12.75 -23.47 1.37
CA GLU A 125 -12.80 -23.32 -0.08
C GLU A 125 -11.40 -23.38 -0.70
N LEU A 126 -10.46 -22.64 -0.12
CA LEU A 126 -9.07 -22.59 -0.57
C LEU A 126 -8.36 -23.94 -0.42
N ALA A 127 -8.59 -24.66 0.68
CA ALA A 127 -8.03 -25.99 0.89
C ALA A 127 -8.56 -27.03 -0.13
N ARG A 128 -9.84 -26.93 -0.52
CA ARG A 128 -10.37 -27.79 -1.61
C ARG A 128 -9.71 -27.50 -2.96
N GLY A 129 -9.40 -26.23 -3.23
CA GLY A 129 -8.74 -25.79 -4.47
C GLY A 129 -7.23 -25.98 -4.50
N ALA A 130 -6.59 -26.20 -3.34
CA ALA A 130 -5.14 -26.40 -3.20
C ALA A 130 -4.86 -27.65 -2.34
N PRO A 131 -4.92 -28.87 -2.92
CA PRO A 131 -4.63 -30.11 -2.19
C PRO A 131 -3.24 -30.06 -1.53
N GLY A 132 -3.18 -30.42 -0.25
CA GLY A 132 -1.96 -30.36 0.56
C GLY A 132 -1.75 -29.06 1.32
N LEU A 133 -2.58 -28.04 1.13
CA LEU A 133 -2.58 -26.83 1.95
C LEU A 133 -2.99 -27.18 3.39
N ARG A 134 -2.07 -26.97 4.33
CA ARG A 134 -2.33 -27.15 5.76
C ARG A 134 -3.03 -25.90 6.31
N LEU A 135 -3.98 -26.11 7.23
CA LEU A 135 -4.75 -25.05 7.84
C LEU A 135 -4.42 -24.89 9.31
N ALA A 136 -4.32 -23.65 9.77
CA ALA A 136 -4.28 -23.30 11.18
C ALA A 136 -5.09 -22.01 11.39
N SER A 137 -5.76 -21.85 12.51
CA SER A 137 -6.52 -20.64 12.81
C SER A 137 -5.94 -19.91 14.02
N PHE A 138 -6.27 -18.66 14.17
CA PHE A 138 -6.29 -18.01 15.47
C PHE A 138 -7.72 -17.60 15.78
N GLY A 139 -8.17 -18.02 16.96
CA GLY A 139 -9.57 -18.11 17.33
C GLY A 139 -10.26 -19.40 16.83
N PRO A 140 -11.45 -19.70 17.35
CA PRO A 140 -12.16 -20.94 17.10
C PRO A 140 -12.43 -21.20 15.62
N SER A 141 -12.20 -22.42 15.15
CA SER A 141 -12.51 -22.86 13.80
C SER A 141 -12.95 -24.32 13.78
N PRO A 142 -13.98 -24.71 13.00
CA PRO A 142 -14.41 -26.10 12.87
C PRO A 142 -13.47 -26.93 11.98
N ILE A 143 -12.49 -26.33 11.31
CA ILE A 143 -11.67 -26.97 10.26
C ILE A 143 -10.15 -26.90 10.51
N ALA A 144 -9.72 -26.27 11.59
CA ALA A 144 -8.31 -26.09 11.88
C ALA A 144 -8.07 -25.99 13.39
N ASP A 145 -6.87 -26.36 13.82
CA ASP A 145 -6.43 -26.14 15.19
C ASP A 145 -6.24 -24.65 15.46
N ASP A 146 -6.67 -24.22 16.64
CA ASP A 146 -6.49 -22.84 17.11
C ASP A 146 -5.08 -22.62 17.65
N LEU A 147 -4.27 -21.88 16.91
CA LEU A 147 -2.91 -21.48 17.32
C LEU A 147 -2.89 -20.68 18.62
N GLY A 148 -3.93 -19.87 18.88
CA GLY A 148 -4.05 -19.13 20.14
C GLY A 148 -4.16 -20.08 21.33
N THR A 149 -4.99 -21.11 21.24
CA THR A 149 -5.13 -22.16 22.27
C THR A 149 -3.83 -22.96 22.42
N LEU A 150 -3.19 -23.33 21.31
CA LEU A 150 -1.90 -24.02 21.34
C LEU A 150 -0.80 -23.15 21.99
N ALA A 151 -0.74 -21.87 21.62
CA ALA A 151 0.22 -20.91 22.16
C ALA A 151 0.01 -20.67 23.66
N ALA A 152 -1.23 -20.51 24.12
CA ALA A 152 -1.56 -20.28 25.52
C ALA A 152 -1.07 -21.40 26.45
N GLY A 153 -0.98 -22.63 25.95
CA GLY A 153 -0.44 -23.78 26.68
C GLY A 153 1.10 -23.83 26.77
N LEU A 154 1.82 -22.85 26.22
CA LEU A 154 3.28 -22.84 26.14
C LEU A 154 3.89 -21.77 27.04
N SER A 155 5.02 -22.08 27.67
CA SER A 155 5.83 -21.06 28.33
C SER A 155 6.69 -20.29 27.33
N PRO A 156 6.77 -18.96 27.45
CA PRO A 156 7.62 -18.18 26.56
C PRO A 156 9.09 -18.57 26.72
N GLN A 157 9.79 -18.64 25.61
CA GLN A 157 11.22 -18.90 25.53
C GLN A 157 11.93 -17.65 25.01
N PRO A 158 13.23 -17.46 25.29
CA PRO A 158 13.99 -16.37 24.70
C PRO A 158 13.89 -16.38 23.17
N LEU A 159 13.56 -15.24 22.58
CA LEU A 159 13.56 -15.07 21.13
C LEU A 159 15.00 -14.94 20.62
N VAL A 160 15.31 -15.69 19.58
CA VAL A 160 16.61 -15.65 18.90
C VAL A 160 16.37 -15.37 17.42
N ALA A 161 17.04 -14.34 16.89
CA ALA A 161 16.96 -14.04 15.47
C ALA A 161 17.62 -15.17 14.65
N PRO A 162 16.98 -15.63 13.57
CA PRO A 162 17.55 -16.65 12.71
C PRO A 162 18.76 -16.11 11.96
N ARG A 163 19.67 -16.99 11.58
CA ARG A 163 20.73 -16.63 10.65
C ARG A 163 20.14 -16.55 9.24
N VAL A 164 20.07 -15.35 8.69
CA VAL A 164 19.58 -15.06 7.34
C VAL A 164 20.58 -14.21 6.58
N GLU A 165 20.48 -14.25 5.24
CA GLU A 165 21.33 -13.50 4.32
C GLU A 165 20.49 -12.49 3.52
N GLY A 166 21.14 -11.50 2.90
CA GLY A 166 20.45 -10.46 2.13
C GLY A 166 19.49 -11.00 1.05
N PRO A 167 19.86 -12.02 0.27
CA PRO A 167 18.97 -12.62 -0.74
C PRO A 167 17.85 -13.51 -0.20
N ASP A 168 17.88 -13.90 1.10
CA ASP A 168 16.85 -14.77 1.66
C ASP A 168 15.48 -14.11 1.54
N VAL A 169 14.50 -14.84 1.02
CA VAL A 169 13.15 -14.35 0.83
C VAL A 169 12.46 -14.21 2.18
N MET A 170 12.01 -13.03 2.48
CA MET A 170 11.28 -12.73 3.71
C MET A 170 9.76 -12.72 3.49
N ARG A 171 9.33 -12.24 2.32
CA ARG A 171 7.92 -12.04 2.03
C ARG A 171 7.60 -12.35 0.58
N LEU A 172 6.45 -12.97 0.35
CA LEU A 172 5.78 -13.01 -0.94
C LEU A 172 4.63 -12.01 -0.90
N GLY A 173 4.62 -11.11 -1.86
CA GLY A 173 3.55 -10.16 -2.07
C GLY A 173 2.75 -10.50 -3.31
N CYS A 174 1.73 -9.70 -3.60
CA CYS A 174 1.10 -9.70 -4.89
C CYS A 174 0.98 -8.27 -5.44
N SER A 175 1.21 -8.12 -6.71
CA SER A 175 0.81 -6.91 -7.43
C SER A 175 -0.49 -7.18 -8.17
N GLY A 176 -1.39 -6.18 -8.18
CA GLY A 176 -2.57 -6.20 -9.03
C GLY A 176 -2.14 -6.16 -10.49
N GLY A 177 -2.06 -7.32 -11.11
CA GLY A 177 -1.64 -7.43 -12.50
C GLY A 177 -2.58 -6.72 -13.45
N THR A 178 -2.00 -5.99 -14.40
CA THR A 178 -2.74 -5.33 -15.50
C THR A 178 -3.34 -6.32 -16.49
N THR A 179 -2.85 -7.55 -16.48
CA THR A 179 -3.33 -8.69 -17.29
C THR A 179 -4.53 -9.40 -16.66
N GLY A 180 -4.98 -8.97 -15.47
CA GLY A 180 -6.16 -9.51 -14.79
C GLY A 180 -5.89 -10.61 -13.77
N LYS A 181 -4.70 -11.19 -13.72
CA LYS A 181 -4.30 -12.13 -12.68
C LYS A 181 -3.30 -11.47 -11.73
N PRO A 182 -3.39 -11.69 -10.41
CA PRO A 182 -2.36 -11.27 -9.46
C PRO A 182 -1.02 -11.89 -9.85
N LYS A 183 0.09 -11.21 -9.52
CA LYS A 183 1.44 -11.74 -9.77
C LYS A 183 2.16 -11.84 -8.44
N SER A 184 2.66 -13.01 -8.12
CA SER A 184 3.48 -13.19 -6.92
C SER A 184 4.85 -12.54 -7.12
N LEU A 185 5.21 -11.68 -6.21
CA LEU A 185 6.51 -11.01 -6.19
C LEU A 185 7.31 -11.43 -4.95
N THR A 186 8.62 -11.47 -5.12
CA THR A 186 9.55 -11.90 -4.10
C THR A 186 10.24 -10.69 -3.48
N THR A 187 10.19 -10.59 -2.16
CA THR A 187 10.84 -9.53 -1.39
C THR A 187 11.81 -10.16 -0.39
N SER A 188 13.10 -9.89 -0.57
CA SER A 188 14.17 -10.44 0.28
C SER A 188 14.41 -9.59 1.54
N GLN A 189 15.25 -10.11 2.44
CA GLN A 189 15.75 -9.39 3.62
C GLN A 189 16.41 -8.07 3.23
N ARG A 190 17.18 -8.04 2.14
CA ARG A 190 17.82 -6.86 1.57
C ARG A 190 16.79 -5.75 1.28
N VAL A 191 15.72 -6.09 0.59
CA VAL A 191 14.68 -5.13 0.19
C VAL A 191 13.94 -4.58 1.39
N CYS A 192 13.53 -5.46 2.31
CA CYS A 192 12.84 -5.06 3.53
C CYS A 192 13.73 -4.17 4.41
N MET A 193 15.01 -4.52 4.56
CA MET A 193 15.96 -3.74 5.34
C MET A 193 16.21 -2.36 4.72
N ALA A 194 16.35 -2.29 3.38
CA ALA A 194 16.47 -1.03 2.66
C ALA A 194 15.25 -0.13 2.89
N MET A 195 14.04 -0.68 2.77
CA MET A 195 12.80 0.04 3.05
C MET A 195 12.77 0.59 4.47
N PHE A 196 13.01 -0.24 5.50
CA PHE A 196 12.96 0.20 6.89
C PHE A 196 14.05 1.22 7.23
N ASN A 197 15.26 1.07 6.70
CA ASN A 197 16.33 2.06 6.89
C ASN A 197 15.90 3.43 6.37
N VAL A 198 15.31 3.50 5.18
CA VAL A 198 14.84 4.76 4.62
C VAL A 198 13.65 5.32 5.41
N MET A 199 12.69 4.47 5.83
CA MET A 199 11.58 4.90 6.68
C MET A 199 12.07 5.48 8.01
N LEU A 200 13.07 4.86 8.64
CA LEU A 200 13.62 5.32 9.91
C LEU A 200 14.43 6.61 9.76
N ALA A 201 15.14 6.78 8.64
CA ALA A 201 16.00 7.92 8.38
C ALA A 201 15.26 9.13 7.81
N GLU A 202 14.31 8.92 6.88
CA GLU A 202 13.74 9.99 6.06
C GLU A 202 12.30 10.36 6.43
N TRP A 203 11.53 9.42 6.99
CA TRP A 203 10.16 9.71 7.38
C TRP A 203 10.10 10.57 8.63
N GLU A 204 9.20 11.55 8.63
CA GLU A 204 9.07 12.55 9.70
C GLU A 204 8.23 12.01 10.87
N TRP A 205 8.80 11.06 11.60
CA TRP A 205 8.16 10.44 12.75
C TRP A 205 8.03 11.39 13.93
N PRO A 206 6.87 11.42 14.64
CA PRO A 206 6.78 11.99 15.98
C PRO A 206 7.71 11.29 16.97
N ASN A 207 7.97 11.91 18.10
CA ASN A 207 8.84 11.35 19.15
C ASN A 207 8.22 11.46 20.54
N PRO A 208 7.75 10.37 21.16
CA PRO A 208 7.53 9.03 20.59
C PRO A 208 6.31 8.98 19.67
N PRO A 209 6.27 8.08 18.68
CA PRO A 209 5.09 7.93 17.83
C PRO A 209 3.97 7.17 18.56
N ARG A 210 2.77 7.72 18.54
CA ARG A 210 1.52 7.04 18.90
C ARG A 210 0.77 6.77 17.61
N VAL A 211 0.99 5.57 17.08
CA VAL A 211 0.54 5.16 15.74
C VAL A 211 -0.87 4.63 15.80
N LEU A 212 -1.75 5.13 14.93
CA LEU A 212 -3.03 4.51 14.61
C LEU A 212 -2.90 3.73 13.31
N THR A 213 -3.27 2.44 13.33
CA THR A 213 -3.36 1.60 12.15
C THR A 213 -4.80 1.23 11.86
N CYS A 214 -5.35 1.79 10.79
CA CYS A 214 -6.66 1.44 10.22
C CYS A 214 -6.52 0.83 8.81
N ALA A 215 -5.37 1.01 8.16
CA ALA A 215 -5.02 0.32 6.93
C ALA A 215 -4.79 -1.18 7.16
N PRO A 216 -5.04 -2.05 6.18
CA PRO A 216 -4.85 -3.49 6.35
C PRO A 216 -3.42 -3.87 6.76
N LEU A 217 -3.29 -4.65 7.84
CA LEU A 217 -2.01 -5.19 8.30
C LEU A 217 -1.38 -6.17 7.31
N SER A 218 -2.18 -6.74 6.40
CA SER A 218 -1.68 -7.54 5.28
C SER A 218 -0.88 -6.72 4.26
N HIS A 219 -0.98 -5.37 4.30
CA HIS A 219 -0.35 -4.44 3.34
C HIS A 219 0.45 -3.36 4.09
N SER A 220 0.17 -2.08 3.79
CA SER A 220 0.93 -0.95 4.33
C SER A 220 0.78 -0.74 5.84
N GLY A 221 -0.32 -1.19 6.43
CA GLY A 221 -0.56 -1.03 7.88
C GLY A 221 0.51 -1.68 8.75
N ALA A 222 1.00 -2.88 8.38
CA ALA A 222 2.05 -3.56 9.12
C ALA A 222 3.44 -2.89 9.01
N ALA A 223 3.67 -2.09 7.98
CA ALA A 223 4.97 -1.42 7.80
C ALA A 223 5.30 -0.41 8.90
N LEU A 224 4.29 0.05 9.65
CA LEU A 224 4.50 0.98 10.76
C LEU A 224 4.92 0.29 12.07
N ALA A 225 4.72 -1.03 12.21
CA ALA A 225 4.90 -1.74 13.47
C ALA A 225 6.36 -1.74 13.94
N LEU A 226 7.30 -2.15 13.09
CA LEU A 226 8.72 -2.17 13.45
C LEU A 226 9.28 -0.77 13.72
N PRO A 227 9.04 0.26 12.87
CA PRO A 227 9.46 1.63 13.19
C PRO A 227 8.85 2.16 14.50
N ALA A 228 7.57 1.89 14.79
CA ALA A 228 6.96 2.29 16.05
C ALA A 228 7.66 1.66 17.26
N LEU A 229 7.94 0.36 17.20
CA LEU A 229 8.70 -0.37 18.24
C LEU A 229 10.10 0.24 18.44
N LEU A 230 10.86 0.42 17.36
CA LEU A 230 12.24 0.94 17.38
C LEU A 230 12.34 2.39 17.87
N LYS A 231 11.29 3.19 17.63
CA LYS A 231 11.24 4.60 18.07
C LYS A 231 10.61 4.79 19.46
N GLY A 232 10.41 3.70 20.22
CA GLY A 232 9.83 3.78 21.56
C GLY A 232 8.35 4.14 21.58
N GLY A 233 7.65 3.95 20.49
CA GLY A 233 6.24 4.32 20.32
C GLY A 233 5.26 3.22 20.70
N THR A 234 3.97 3.55 20.49
CA THR A 234 2.82 2.65 20.67
C THR A 234 2.04 2.51 19.38
N MET A 235 1.30 1.43 19.24
CA MET A 235 0.47 1.16 18.08
C MET A 235 -0.94 0.77 18.51
N LEU A 236 -1.93 1.57 18.14
CA LEU A 236 -3.35 1.26 18.27
C LEU A 236 -3.85 0.68 16.95
N VAL A 237 -4.42 -0.50 16.98
CA VAL A 237 -4.95 -1.23 15.82
C VAL A 237 -6.47 -1.11 15.80
N LEU A 238 -7.04 -0.62 14.71
CA LEU A 238 -8.47 -0.72 14.42
C LEU A 238 -8.72 -1.96 13.55
N PRO A 239 -9.84 -2.66 13.74
CA PRO A 239 -10.20 -3.83 12.91
C PRO A 239 -10.29 -3.52 11.41
N GLY A 240 -10.51 -2.25 11.06
CA GLY A 240 -10.57 -1.73 9.70
C GLY A 240 -10.77 -0.22 9.70
N PHE A 241 -10.91 0.35 8.51
CA PHE A 241 -11.17 1.77 8.35
C PHE A 241 -12.68 2.06 8.46
N GLU A 242 -13.05 2.88 9.43
CA GLU A 242 -14.37 3.50 9.59
C GLU A 242 -14.11 4.96 10.03
N PRO A 243 -14.64 5.98 9.30
CA PRO A 243 -14.28 7.37 9.54
C PRO A 243 -14.49 7.85 10.97
N VAL A 244 -15.65 7.54 11.60
CA VAL A 244 -15.94 7.97 12.97
C VAL A 244 -15.01 7.29 13.97
N ALA A 245 -14.80 5.98 13.84
CA ALA A 245 -13.90 5.24 14.73
C ALA A 245 -12.45 5.75 14.63
N VAL A 246 -11.99 6.12 13.43
CA VAL A 246 -10.67 6.72 13.22
C VAL A 246 -10.56 8.07 13.92
N MET A 247 -11.52 8.98 13.71
CA MET A 247 -11.48 10.32 14.32
C MET A 247 -11.62 10.26 15.84
N GLN A 248 -12.50 9.39 16.33
CA GLN A 248 -12.67 9.15 17.76
C GLN A 248 -11.39 8.58 18.39
N ALA A 249 -10.76 7.59 17.77
CA ALA A 249 -9.50 7.02 18.26
C ALA A 249 -8.37 8.07 18.28
N ILE A 250 -8.29 8.96 17.28
CA ILE A 250 -7.31 10.04 17.27
C ILE A 250 -7.51 10.94 18.48
N GLN A 251 -8.73 11.36 18.76
CA GLN A 251 -9.06 12.21 19.89
C GLN A 251 -8.82 11.54 21.23
N GLU A 252 -9.38 10.35 21.46
CA GLU A 252 -9.36 9.66 22.76
C GLU A 252 -7.97 9.15 23.15
N HIS A 253 -7.21 8.62 22.17
CA HIS A 253 -5.88 8.08 22.40
C HIS A 253 -4.76 9.07 22.09
N ARG A 254 -5.10 10.34 21.77
CA ARG A 254 -4.12 11.38 21.43
C ARG A 254 -3.13 10.92 20.36
N ILE A 255 -3.62 10.22 19.35
CA ILE A 255 -2.80 9.70 18.25
C ILE A 255 -2.07 10.86 17.58
N ASN A 256 -0.76 10.68 17.33
CA ASN A 256 0.04 11.70 16.63
C ASN A 256 0.55 11.23 15.27
N CYS A 257 0.35 9.95 14.92
CA CYS A 257 0.86 9.39 13.68
C CYS A 257 -0.09 8.34 13.09
N THR A 258 -0.34 8.40 11.80
CA THR A 258 -1.11 7.38 11.06
C THR A 258 -0.64 7.27 9.61
N LEU A 259 -1.02 6.16 8.95
CA LEU A 259 -0.86 5.97 7.51
C LEU A 259 -2.22 5.70 6.88
N VAL A 260 -2.57 6.51 5.89
CA VAL A 260 -3.84 6.43 5.17
C VAL A 260 -3.63 6.51 3.66
N VAL A 261 -4.58 6.01 2.90
CA VAL A 261 -4.63 6.21 1.45
C VAL A 261 -5.54 7.39 1.10
N PRO A 262 -5.40 8.04 -0.06
CA PRO A 262 -6.20 9.20 -0.44
C PRO A 262 -7.71 9.03 -0.30
N THR A 263 -8.26 7.84 -0.63
CA THR A 263 -9.69 7.58 -0.45
C THR A 263 -10.15 7.60 1.01
N MET A 264 -9.27 7.22 1.94
CA MET A 264 -9.55 7.35 3.38
C MET A 264 -9.56 8.81 3.81
N ILE A 265 -8.61 9.63 3.30
CA ILE A 265 -8.60 11.08 3.55
C ILE A 265 -9.91 11.71 3.07
N TYR A 266 -10.35 11.37 1.85
CA TYR A 266 -11.62 11.89 1.32
C TYR A 266 -12.81 11.47 2.18
N ALA A 267 -12.87 10.22 2.62
CA ALA A 267 -13.94 9.72 3.46
C ALA A 267 -14.00 10.42 4.84
N LEU A 268 -12.85 10.79 5.40
CA LEU A 268 -12.79 11.60 6.61
C LEU A 268 -13.34 13.02 6.35
N LEU A 269 -12.84 13.70 5.32
CA LEU A 269 -13.22 15.08 4.98
C LEU A 269 -14.70 15.23 4.63
N ASP A 270 -15.26 14.23 3.93
CA ASP A 270 -16.65 14.26 3.47
C ASP A 270 -17.63 13.77 4.55
N HIS A 271 -17.14 13.27 5.69
CA HIS A 271 -18.01 12.77 6.75
C HIS A 271 -18.74 13.92 7.46
N PRO A 272 -20.08 13.88 7.60
CA PRO A 272 -20.87 14.97 8.20
C PRO A 272 -20.41 15.37 9.61
N ARG A 273 -19.91 14.40 10.38
CA ARG A 273 -19.44 14.59 11.76
C ARG A 273 -17.97 14.99 11.87
N PHE A 274 -17.28 15.29 10.75
CA PHE A 274 -15.84 15.59 10.78
C PHE A 274 -15.47 16.68 11.80
N GLY A 275 -16.28 17.74 11.90
CA GLY A 275 -16.04 18.87 12.80
C GLY A 275 -16.34 18.59 14.29
N GLU A 276 -16.84 17.41 14.64
CA GLU A 276 -17.14 17.04 16.03
C GLU A 276 -15.93 16.50 16.79
N PHE A 277 -14.82 16.18 16.09
CA PHE A 277 -13.66 15.51 16.67
C PHE A 277 -12.43 16.42 16.70
N ASP A 278 -11.67 16.33 17.80
CA ASP A 278 -10.37 16.98 17.94
C ASP A 278 -9.25 16.13 17.32
N LEU A 279 -8.75 16.56 16.17
CA LEU A 279 -7.64 15.93 15.47
C LEU A 279 -6.28 16.62 15.73
N SER A 280 -6.23 17.60 16.62
CA SER A 280 -5.05 18.45 16.87
C SER A 280 -3.83 17.72 17.41
N SER A 281 -4.01 16.48 17.89
CA SER A 281 -2.88 15.64 18.32
C SER A 281 -2.05 15.08 17.16
N LEU A 282 -2.56 15.11 15.92
CA LEU A 282 -1.82 14.64 14.75
C LEU A 282 -0.60 15.51 14.48
N GLU A 283 0.55 14.90 14.41
CA GLU A 283 1.83 15.49 14.02
C GLU A 283 2.28 15.04 12.64
N THR A 284 1.97 13.79 12.26
CA THR A 284 2.31 13.24 10.96
C THR A 284 1.23 12.30 10.42
N VAL A 285 0.74 12.61 9.24
CA VAL A 285 -0.14 11.74 8.45
C VAL A 285 0.64 11.28 7.21
N PHE A 286 1.15 10.05 7.26
CA PHE A 286 1.74 9.44 6.08
C PHE A 286 0.65 9.06 5.09
N TYR A 287 0.83 9.42 3.82
CA TYR A 287 -0.12 9.03 2.78
C TYR A 287 0.58 8.70 1.48
N GLY A 288 -0.02 7.81 0.70
CA GLY A 288 0.55 7.36 -0.57
C GLY A 288 -0.22 6.18 -1.17
N ALA A 289 0.48 5.29 -1.83
CA ALA A 289 -0.04 4.12 -2.54
C ALA A 289 -0.96 4.41 -3.73
N SER A 290 -1.57 5.58 -3.82
CA SER A 290 -2.27 6.10 -4.99
C SER A 290 -2.11 7.62 -5.05
N SER A 291 -2.38 8.18 -6.22
CA SER A 291 -2.36 9.62 -6.38
C SER A 291 -3.53 10.28 -5.64
N ILE A 292 -3.30 11.48 -5.12
CA ILE A 292 -4.30 12.33 -4.46
C ILE A 292 -4.65 13.51 -5.37
N SER A 293 -5.89 13.99 -5.31
CA SER A 293 -6.26 15.27 -5.94
C SER A 293 -5.59 16.41 -5.20
N PRO A 294 -4.86 17.33 -5.89
CA PRO A 294 -4.22 18.48 -5.25
C PRO A 294 -5.22 19.37 -4.50
N ALA A 295 -6.41 19.56 -5.06
CA ALA A 295 -7.47 20.34 -4.42
C ALA A 295 -7.96 19.69 -3.12
N ARG A 296 -8.12 18.36 -3.11
CA ARG A 296 -8.51 17.59 -1.91
C ARG A 296 -7.40 17.55 -0.87
N LEU A 297 -6.13 17.49 -1.30
CA LEU A 297 -4.99 17.57 -0.39
C LEU A 297 -4.90 18.95 0.25
N LYS A 298 -5.11 20.03 -0.52
CA LYS A 298 -5.21 21.39 0.01
C LYS A 298 -6.30 21.48 1.07
N GLU A 299 -7.51 20.99 0.79
CA GLU A 299 -8.63 20.95 1.75
C GLU A 299 -8.24 20.17 3.03
N ALA A 300 -7.55 19.04 2.89
CA ALA A 300 -7.09 18.26 4.02
C ALA A 300 -6.10 19.04 4.91
N ILE A 301 -5.13 19.73 4.28
CA ILE A 301 -4.15 20.55 5.00
C ILE A 301 -4.83 21.71 5.72
N GLU A 302 -5.79 22.38 5.08
CA GLU A 302 -6.52 23.51 5.67
C GLU A 302 -7.41 23.08 6.85
N ARG A 303 -7.96 21.86 6.84
CA ARG A 303 -8.90 21.38 7.86
C ARG A 303 -8.26 20.55 8.98
N ILE A 304 -7.17 19.83 8.69
CA ILE A 304 -6.48 18.96 9.66
C ILE A 304 -5.18 19.61 10.15
N GLY A 305 -4.50 20.36 9.28
CA GLY A 305 -3.23 20.99 9.58
C GLY A 305 -2.09 20.55 8.65
N PRO A 306 -0.90 21.18 8.75
CA PRO A 306 0.27 20.90 7.91
C PRO A 306 1.03 19.64 8.37
N VAL A 307 0.32 18.53 8.51
CA VAL A 307 0.82 17.27 9.09
C VAL A 307 1.10 16.18 8.05
N PHE A 308 0.85 16.45 6.77
CA PHE A 308 0.90 15.47 5.70
C PHE A 308 2.34 15.22 5.22
N SER A 309 2.72 13.96 5.07
CA SER A 309 3.99 13.51 4.50
C SER A 309 3.69 12.42 3.48
N GLN A 310 3.98 12.67 2.19
CA GLN A 310 3.67 11.74 1.11
C GLN A 310 4.86 10.84 0.81
N PHE A 311 4.57 9.56 0.60
CA PHE A 311 5.53 8.62 0.05
C PHE A 311 5.04 8.04 -1.29
N TYR A 312 5.98 7.71 -2.17
CA TYR A 312 5.71 6.94 -3.37
C TYR A 312 6.59 5.70 -3.40
N GLY A 313 5.99 4.61 -3.83
CA GLY A 313 6.60 3.32 -4.08
C GLY A 313 5.59 2.33 -4.62
N GLN A 314 6.07 1.18 -4.98
CA GLN A 314 5.28 0.06 -5.50
C GLN A 314 5.58 -1.19 -4.69
N ALA A 315 4.86 -2.30 -4.93
CA ALA A 315 5.21 -3.58 -4.32
C ALA A 315 6.62 -4.05 -4.76
N GLU A 316 7.03 -3.65 -5.93
CA GLU A 316 8.31 -3.93 -6.60
C GLU A 316 9.47 -3.05 -6.09
N ALA A 317 9.18 -1.90 -5.49
CA ALA A 317 10.13 -1.01 -4.81
C ALA A 317 9.36 -0.27 -3.70
N PRO A 318 9.28 -0.86 -2.48
CA PRO A 318 8.25 -0.49 -1.52
C PRO A 318 8.48 0.87 -0.86
N MET A 319 7.44 1.72 -0.88
CA MET A 319 7.14 2.88 -0.04
C MET A 319 8.12 4.06 -0.03
N VAL A 320 9.36 3.93 -0.52
CA VAL A 320 10.41 4.93 -0.24
C VAL A 320 11.22 5.35 -1.48
N ILE A 321 10.62 5.24 -2.68
CA ILE A 321 11.27 5.76 -3.91
C ILE A 321 11.38 7.27 -3.84
N THR A 322 10.27 7.96 -3.51
CA THR A 322 10.25 9.41 -3.32
C THR A 322 9.52 9.80 -2.05
N LEU A 323 9.77 11.00 -1.57
CA LEU A 323 9.13 11.60 -0.41
C LEU A 323 8.80 13.07 -0.69
N LEU A 324 7.56 13.50 -0.38
CA LEU A 324 7.17 14.90 -0.24
C LEU A 324 7.02 15.18 1.25
N ARG A 325 7.94 16.00 1.79
CA ARG A 325 8.01 16.30 3.23
C ARG A 325 6.89 17.23 3.65
N LYS A 326 6.56 17.28 4.94
CA LYS A 326 5.54 18.20 5.49
C LYS A 326 5.78 19.65 5.06
N SER A 327 7.01 20.13 5.18
CA SER A 327 7.39 21.48 4.79
C SER A 327 7.33 21.79 3.29
N GLU A 328 7.16 20.78 2.46
CA GLU A 328 7.10 20.89 0.99
C GLU A 328 5.65 20.91 0.47
N HIS A 329 4.65 20.76 1.35
CA HIS A 329 3.24 20.84 1.01
C HIS A 329 2.77 22.31 0.98
N ASP A 330 3.08 23.02 -0.11
CA ASP A 330 2.65 24.40 -0.29
C ASP A 330 1.21 24.45 -0.82
N VAL A 331 0.27 24.89 0.02
CA VAL A 331 -1.16 25.01 -0.33
C VAL A 331 -1.44 26.05 -1.42
N ASN A 332 -0.48 26.94 -1.71
CA ASN A 332 -0.59 27.94 -2.78
C ASN A 332 -0.01 27.45 -4.10
N ASP A 333 0.68 26.30 -4.11
CA ASP A 333 1.22 25.67 -5.31
C ASP A 333 0.60 24.28 -5.55
N LEU A 334 -0.52 24.25 -6.27
CA LEU A 334 -1.19 23.00 -6.62
C LEU A 334 -0.32 22.07 -7.47
N ARG A 335 0.70 22.59 -8.19
CA ARG A 335 1.63 21.74 -8.93
C ARG A 335 2.55 20.98 -7.97
N ARG A 336 2.96 21.63 -6.87
CA ARG A 336 3.71 21.00 -5.79
C ARG A 336 2.88 19.93 -5.09
N LEU A 337 1.62 20.20 -4.81
CA LEU A 337 0.69 19.24 -4.22
C LEU A 337 0.35 18.06 -5.17
N ALA A 338 0.50 18.23 -6.49
CA ALA A 338 0.37 17.15 -7.48
C ALA A 338 1.63 16.26 -7.59
N SER A 339 2.73 16.66 -6.95
CA SER A 339 3.98 15.91 -6.96
C SER A 339 3.93 14.70 -6.03
N CYS A 340 4.65 13.64 -6.34
CA CYS A 340 4.94 12.55 -5.40
C CYS A 340 6.26 12.78 -4.63
N GLY A 341 6.79 14.00 -4.63
CA GLY A 341 8.01 14.38 -3.94
C GLY A 341 9.27 14.21 -4.77
N ARG A 342 10.42 14.25 -4.07
CA ARG A 342 11.74 14.05 -4.65
C ARG A 342 12.24 12.64 -4.38
N PRO A 343 13.08 12.07 -5.27
CA PRO A 343 13.78 10.83 -4.99
C PRO A 343 14.49 10.88 -3.63
N THR A 344 14.35 9.81 -2.85
CA THR A 344 15.15 9.68 -1.63
C THR A 344 16.62 9.39 -2.00
N PRO A 345 17.60 9.81 -1.19
CA PRO A 345 19.01 9.62 -1.52
C PRO A 345 19.47 8.15 -1.43
N TRP A 346 18.56 7.24 -1.11
CA TRP A 346 18.83 5.83 -0.86
C TRP A 346 18.66 4.93 -2.09
N ALA A 347 18.18 5.48 -3.21
CA ALA A 347 18.03 4.77 -4.47
C ALA A 347 18.42 5.66 -5.65
N HIS A 348 18.91 5.05 -6.72
CA HIS A 348 19.09 5.74 -7.98
C HIS A 348 17.73 5.80 -8.69
N VAL A 349 17.25 7.01 -8.98
CA VAL A 349 15.98 7.23 -9.68
C VAL A 349 16.21 8.12 -10.88
N THR A 350 15.76 7.68 -12.04
CA THR A 350 15.84 8.44 -13.30
C THR A 350 14.52 8.37 -14.05
N LEU A 351 14.35 9.28 -15.02
CA LEU A 351 13.26 9.20 -15.98
C LEU A 351 13.85 8.77 -17.33
N LEU A 352 13.31 7.69 -17.92
CA LEU A 352 13.78 7.14 -19.20
C LEU A 352 12.69 7.21 -20.27
N ASP A 353 13.12 7.36 -21.54
CA ASP A 353 12.26 7.22 -22.72
C ASP A 353 12.08 5.74 -23.12
N ALA A 354 11.41 5.49 -24.24
CA ALA A 354 11.15 4.14 -24.75
C ALA A 354 12.43 3.39 -25.19
N GLU A 355 13.51 4.12 -25.46
CA GLU A 355 14.82 3.60 -25.85
C GLU A 355 15.81 3.55 -24.66
N ASP A 356 15.29 3.64 -23.42
CA ASP A 356 16.07 3.61 -22.18
C ASP A 356 17.10 4.75 -22.03
N ARG A 357 16.84 5.91 -22.67
CA ARG A 357 17.69 7.10 -22.56
C ARG A 357 17.10 8.07 -21.55
N PRO A 358 17.93 8.73 -20.72
CA PRO A 358 17.45 9.75 -19.80
C PRO A 358 16.75 10.91 -20.53
N VAL A 359 15.59 11.31 -20.01
CA VAL A 359 14.86 12.47 -20.52
C VAL A 359 15.21 13.74 -19.74
N PRO A 360 15.27 14.91 -20.40
CA PRO A 360 15.51 16.18 -19.71
C PRO A 360 14.32 16.59 -18.82
N ASP A 361 14.58 17.47 -17.85
CA ASP A 361 13.55 18.04 -17.00
C ASP A 361 12.44 18.70 -17.82
N GLY A 362 11.21 18.60 -17.34
CA GLY A 362 10.02 19.08 -18.02
C GLY A 362 9.48 18.13 -19.10
N ARG A 363 10.16 17.05 -19.45
CA ARG A 363 9.68 16.02 -20.37
C ARG A 363 9.19 14.79 -19.61
N PRO A 364 8.11 14.15 -20.09
CA PRO A 364 7.64 12.90 -19.52
C PRO A 364 8.61 11.76 -19.82
N GLY A 365 8.87 10.92 -18.82
CA GLY A 365 9.64 9.69 -18.91
C GLY A 365 9.18 8.69 -17.87
N GLU A 366 9.47 7.41 -18.10
CA GLU A 366 9.16 6.35 -17.12
C GLU A 366 10.08 6.47 -15.92
N ILE A 367 9.51 6.39 -14.71
CA ILE A 367 10.30 6.32 -13.47
C ILE A 367 11.02 4.97 -13.46
N CYS A 368 12.34 5.00 -13.45
CA CYS A 368 13.18 3.83 -13.38
C CYS A 368 14.05 3.88 -12.11
N VAL A 369 14.12 2.75 -11.40
CA VAL A 369 14.75 2.65 -10.08
C VAL A 369 15.86 1.61 -10.09
N ARG A 370 16.97 1.92 -9.38
CA ARG A 370 18.09 1.00 -9.16
C ARG A 370 18.55 1.14 -7.71
N GLY A 371 18.87 0.02 -7.09
CA GLY A 371 19.40 0.00 -5.72
C GLY A 371 18.83 -1.14 -4.87
N PRO A 372 19.19 -1.20 -3.59
CA PRO A 372 18.82 -2.30 -2.71
C PRO A 372 17.30 -2.41 -2.43
N LEU A 373 16.55 -1.35 -2.72
CA LEU A 373 15.10 -1.29 -2.56
C LEU A 373 14.34 -2.11 -3.62
N VAL A 374 14.96 -2.39 -4.78
CA VAL A 374 14.30 -3.10 -5.87
C VAL A 374 14.10 -4.57 -5.51
N PHE A 375 12.89 -5.08 -5.71
CA PHE A 375 12.49 -6.46 -5.42
C PHE A 375 13.30 -7.50 -6.21
N ASP A 376 13.20 -8.77 -5.81
CA ASP A 376 14.00 -9.84 -6.40
C ASP A 376 13.36 -10.47 -7.65
N GLY A 377 12.18 -10.00 -8.03
CA GLY A 377 11.49 -10.38 -9.26
C GLY A 377 10.12 -11.01 -9.03
N TYR A 378 9.40 -11.18 -10.12
CA TYR A 378 8.15 -11.94 -10.16
C TYR A 378 8.46 -13.43 -10.18
N ARG A 379 7.82 -14.15 -9.27
CA ARG A 379 7.95 -15.60 -9.17
C ARG A 379 7.36 -16.25 -10.42
N ASN A 380 7.99 -17.30 -10.91
CA ASN A 380 7.52 -18.08 -12.07
C ASN A 380 7.27 -17.29 -13.36
N ASN A 381 7.84 -16.09 -13.50
CA ASN A 381 7.61 -15.24 -14.66
C ASN A 381 8.91 -14.59 -15.21
N PRO A 382 9.83 -15.40 -15.77
CA PRO A 382 11.12 -14.91 -16.26
C PRO A 382 11.00 -13.89 -17.41
N GLU A 383 10.01 -14.05 -18.29
CA GLU A 383 9.79 -13.11 -19.40
C GLU A 383 9.42 -11.73 -18.90
N LEU A 384 8.53 -11.67 -17.90
CA LEU A 384 8.17 -10.39 -17.27
C LEU A 384 9.36 -9.78 -16.53
N ASN A 385 10.17 -10.59 -15.86
CA ASN A 385 11.38 -10.11 -15.18
C ASN A 385 12.36 -9.50 -16.18
N THR A 386 12.55 -10.10 -17.36
CA THR A 386 13.40 -9.56 -18.42
C THR A 386 12.95 -8.14 -18.85
N THR A 387 11.66 -7.94 -19.02
CA THR A 387 11.11 -6.62 -19.40
C THR A 387 11.14 -5.63 -18.25
N THR A 388 10.88 -6.10 -17.02
CA THR A 388 10.85 -5.27 -15.81
C THR A 388 12.25 -4.77 -15.42
N PHE A 389 13.30 -5.56 -15.68
CA PHE A 389 14.69 -5.21 -15.31
C PHE A 389 15.59 -4.85 -16.51
N ARG A 390 14.99 -4.47 -17.64
CA ARG A 390 15.77 -4.14 -18.83
C ARG A 390 16.73 -2.96 -18.56
N GLY A 391 17.86 -2.95 -19.23
CA GLY A 391 18.87 -1.91 -19.09
C GLY A 391 19.50 -1.81 -17.69
N GLY A 392 19.25 -2.80 -16.81
CA GLY A 392 19.71 -2.79 -15.42
C GLY A 392 18.94 -1.80 -14.53
N TRP A 393 17.72 -1.43 -14.91
CA TRP A 393 16.78 -0.63 -14.15
C TRP A 393 15.49 -1.39 -13.91
N HIS A 394 14.90 -1.20 -12.73
CA HIS A 394 13.49 -1.56 -12.53
C HIS A 394 12.61 -0.51 -13.19
N HIS A 395 11.84 -0.93 -14.19
CA HIS A 395 10.85 -0.13 -14.89
C HIS A 395 9.53 -0.16 -14.12
N THR A 396 9.13 0.98 -13.55
CA THR A 396 7.95 1.03 -12.67
C THR A 396 6.63 1.01 -13.43
N GLY A 397 6.65 1.34 -14.72
CA GLY A 397 5.45 1.56 -15.52
C GLY A 397 4.74 2.89 -15.18
N ASP A 398 5.24 3.69 -14.25
CA ASP A 398 4.69 5.01 -13.93
C ASP A 398 5.48 6.08 -14.69
N VAL A 399 4.79 6.93 -15.45
CA VAL A 399 5.38 8.03 -16.21
C VAL A 399 5.29 9.30 -15.40
N ALA A 400 6.40 10.03 -15.28
CA ALA A 400 6.47 11.29 -14.54
C ALA A 400 7.17 12.38 -15.31
N VAL A 401 6.96 13.61 -14.88
CA VAL A 401 7.71 14.80 -15.28
C VAL A 401 8.48 15.29 -14.06
N ARG A 402 9.78 15.59 -14.24
CA ARG A 402 10.61 16.22 -13.22
C ARG A 402 10.59 17.72 -13.39
N ASP A 403 10.33 18.45 -12.32
CA ASP A 403 10.47 19.91 -12.32
C ASP A 403 11.93 20.35 -12.03
N PRO A 404 12.29 21.63 -12.24
CA PRO A 404 13.63 22.13 -11.94
C PRO A 404 14.04 22.02 -10.46
N GLY A 405 13.09 21.86 -9.54
CA GLY A 405 13.33 21.60 -8.11
C GLY A 405 13.58 20.13 -7.80
N GLY A 406 13.54 19.23 -8.81
CA GLY A 406 13.75 17.80 -8.67
C GLY A 406 12.51 17.02 -8.23
N PHE A 407 11.34 17.65 -8.13
CA PHE A 407 10.09 16.99 -7.76
C PHE A 407 9.52 16.22 -8.94
N LEU A 408 9.07 15.00 -8.67
CA LEU A 408 8.43 14.14 -9.67
C LEU A 408 6.91 14.28 -9.58
N ARG A 409 6.29 14.60 -10.70
CA ARG A 409 4.83 14.57 -10.84
C ARG A 409 4.45 13.42 -11.75
N ILE A 410 3.83 12.39 -11.19
CA ILE A 410 3.32 11.26 -11.96
C ILE A 410 2.16 11.75 -12.81
N VAL A 411 2.32 11.60 -14.13
CA VAL A 411 1.29 12.03 -15.11
C VAL A 411 0.37 10.90 -15.49
N ASP A 412 0.85 9.65 -15.53
CA ASP A 412 0.04 8.43 -15.61
C ASP A 412 0.88 7.16 -15.52
N ARG A 413 0.22 6.02 -15.79
CA ARG A 413 0.89 4.75 -16.08
C ARG A 413 1.03 4.57 -17.58
N THR A 414 2.13 3.99 -18.02
CA THR A 414 2.38 3.68 -19.44
C THR A 414 1.21 2.95 -20.09
N LYS A 415 0.54 2.07 -19.36
CA LYS A 415 -0.60 1.25 -19.81
C LYS A 415 -1.97 1.95 -19.76
N ASP A 416 -2.09 3.04 -18.99
CA ASP A 416 -3.35 3.78 -18.82
C ASP A 416 -3.36 5.06 -19.69
N MET A 417 -2.23 5.37 -20.31
CA MET A 417 -2.10 6.43 -21.30
C MET A 417 -3.07 6.20 -22.45
N ILE A 418 -3.82 7.23 -22.80
CA ILE A 418 -4.82 7.19 -23.88
C ILE A 418 -4.15 7.65 -25.17
N VAL A 419 -4.21 6.84 -26.21
CA VAL A 419 -3.73 7.22 -27.53
C VAL A 419 -4.91 7.70 -28.37
N SER A 420 -5.12 9.01 -28.42
CA SER A 420 -6.26 9.62 -29.10
C SER A 420 -5.78 10.53 -30.25
N GLY A 421 -6.19 10.19 -31.47
CA GLY A 421 -5.80 10.97 -32.68
C GLY A 421 -4.29 11.07 -32.90
N GLY A 422 -3.51 10.06 -32.46
CA GLY A 422 -2.06 10.04 -32.56
C GLY A 422 -1.32 10.79 -31.42
N PHE A 423 -2.03 11.31 -30.45
CA PHE A 423 -1.45 12.00 -29.31
C PHE A 423 -1.52 11.13 -28.04
N ASN A 424 -0.45 11.14 -27.27
CA ASN A 424 -0.42 10.56 -25.94
C ASN A 424 -1.09 11.51 -24.95
N ILE A 425 -2.20 11.08 -24.37
CA ILE A 425 -2.98 11.82 -23.39
C ILE A 425 -2.88 11.11 -22.05
N TYR A 426 -2.54 11.86 -21.04
CA TYR A 426 -2.35 11.35 -19.68
C TYR A 426 -3.61 11.62 -18.85
N PRO A 427 -4.42 10.59 -18.54
CA PRO A 427 -5.67 10.71 -17.81
C PRO A 427 -5.55 11.49 -16.51
N ARG A 428 -4.46 11.31 -15.78
CA ARG A 428 -4.24 11.98 -14.49
C ARG A 428 -4.24 13.51 -14.58
N GLU A 429 -3.65 14.07 -15.62
CA GLU A 429 -3.63 15.51 -15.80
C GLU A 429 -5.04 16.11 -16.00
N ILE A 430 -5.93 15.33 -16.61
CA ILE A 430 -7.34 15.70 -16.81
C ILE A 430 -8.11 15.51 -15.51
N GLU A 431 -7.88 14.41 -14.78
CA GLU A 431 -8.50 14.12 -13.49
C GLU A 431 -8.19 15.22 -12.46
N ASP A 432 -6.96 15.71 -12.44
CA ASP A 432 -6.53 16.80 -11.56
C ASP A 432 -7.30 18.08 -11.85
N ILE A 433 -7.44 18.46 -13.14
CA ILE A 433 -8.20 19.64 -13.55
C ILE A 433 -9.68 19.49 -13.17
N LEU A 434 -10.31 18.36 -13.47
CA LEU A 434 -11.71 18.12 -13.15
C LEU A 434 -11.97 18.18 -11.65
N SER A 435 -11.02 17.71 -10.83
CA SER A 435 -11.12 17.71 -9.37
C SER A 435 -11.04 19.11 -8.73
N GLU A 436 -10.61 20.13 -9.47
CA GLU A 436 -10.62 21.51 -9.01
C GLU A 436 -12.02 22.13 -9.03
N HIS A 437 -12.97 21.54 -9.78
CA HIS A 437 -14.34 22.06 -9.82
C HIS A 437 -15.06 21.76 -8.49
N PRO A 438 -15.70 22.78 -7.85
CA PRO A 438 -16.30 22.62 -6.52
C PRO A 438 -17.35 21.51 -6.43
N ALA A 439 -18.08 21.25 -7.51
CA ALA A 439 -19.10 20.20 -7.56
C ALA A 439 -18.52 18.79 -7.71
N VAL A 440 -17.24 18.62 -8.02
CA VAL A 440 -16.63 17.31 -8.26
C VAL A 440 -16.09 16.72 -6.97
N ALA A 441 -16.59 15.55 -6.58
CA ALA A 441 -16.05 14.75 -5.47
C ALA A 441 -14.91 13.85 -5.93
N GLN A 442 -15.09 13.16 -7.08
CA GLN A 442 -14.10 12.28 -7.68
C GLN A 442 -14.21 12.32 -9.21
N ALA A 443 -13.07 12.15 -9.88
CA ALA A 443 -13.02 11.96 -11.33
C ALA A 443 -12.07 10.81 -11.69
N ALA A 444 -12.44 10.05 -12.72
CA ALA A 444 -11.57 9.08 -13.38
C ALA A 444 -11.67 9.27 -14.89
N VAL A 445 -10.54 9.24 -15.58
CA VAL A 445 -10.47 9.40 -17.03
C VAL A 445 -9.93 8.13 -17.65
N ILE A 446 -10.60 7.67 -18.72
CA ILE A 446 -10.26 6.45 -19.44
C ILE A 446 -10.34 6.66 -20.94
N GLY A 447 -9.56 5.88 -21.71
CA GLY A 447 -9.74 5.70 -23.13
C GLY A 447 -10.86 4.70 -23.42
N VAL A 448 -11.77 5.05 -24.31
CA VAL A 448 -12.80 4.14 -24.83
C VAL A 448 -12.56 4.01 -26.34
N PRO A 449 -12.59 2.79 -26.91
CA PRO A 449 -12.39 2.60 -28.35
C PRO A 449 -13.30 3.50 -29.19
N HIS A 450 -12.74 4.18 -30.20
CA HIS A 450 -13.46 5.13 -31.02
C HIS A 450 -13.00 5.08 -32.48
N PRO A 451 -13.94 4.97 -33.47
CA PRO A 451 -13.60 4.76 -34.87
C PRO A 451 -12.69 5.84 -35.49
N LYS A 452 -12.86 7.10 -35.06
CA LYS A 452 -12.13 8.26 -35.61
C LYS A 452 -10.79 8.51 -34.93
N TRP A 453 -10.68 8.27 -33.60
CA TRP A 453 -9.52 8.68 -32.81
C TRP A 453 -8.70 7.51 -32.27
N GLY A 454 -9.07 6.27 -32.55
CA GLY A 454 -8.52 5.07 -31.90
C GLY A 454 -9.09 4.92 -30.49
N GLU A 455 -8.84 5.90 -29.61
CA GLU A 455 -9.48 6.02 -28.32
C GLU A 455 -10.11 7.41 -28.12
N ALA A 456 -11.29 7.48 -27.55
CA ALA A 456 -11.92 8.71 -27.08
C ALA A 456 -11.64 8.91 -25.59
N VAL A 457 -11.18 10.09 -25.22
CA VAL A 457 -11.03 10.50 -23.83
C VAL A 457 -12.40 10.60 -23.20
N THR A 458 -12.68 9.80 -22.16
CA THR A 458 -13.97 9.76 -21.46
C THR A 458 -13.73 10.01 -19.99
N ALA A 459 -14.41 11.02 -19.43
CA ALA A 459 -14.39 11.31 -18.01
C ALA A 459 -15.59 10.68 -17.30
N VAL A 460 -15.34 10.04 -16.17
CA VAL A 460 -16.37 9.51 -15.26
C VAL A 460 -16.28 10.30 -13.96
N VAL A 461 -17.37 10.94 -13.56
CA VAL A 461 -17.38 11.95 -12.50
C VAL A 461 -18.41 11.59 -11.44
N VAL A 462 -18.01 11.68 -10.18
CA VAL A 462 -18.90 11.65 -9.00
C VAL A 462 -19.06 13.08 -8.50
N LEU A 463 -20.30 13.53 -8.38
CA LEU A 463 -20.59 14.86 -7.84
C LEU A 463 -20.69 14.83 -6.31
N ARG A 464 -20.38 15.96 -5.69
CA ARG A 464 -20.67 16.19 -4.26
C ARG A 464 -22.18 16.23 -4.02
N PRO A 465 -22.66 15.79 -2.87
CA PRO A 465 -24.08 15.83 -2.55
C PRO A 465 -24.68 17.24 -2.74
N GLY A 466 -25.78 17.30 -3.49
CA GLY A 466 -26.51 18.56 -3.73
C GLY A 466 -25.82 19.54 -4.69
N GLN A 467 -24.75 19.15 -5.34
CA GLN A 467 -24.05 19.96 -6.34
C GLN A 467 -24.42 19.52 -7.76
N GLU A 468 -24.43 20.47 -8.68
CA GLU A 468 -24.70 20.23 -10.09
C GLU A 468 -23.64 20.93 -10.96
N VAL A 469 -23.31 20.31 -12.08
CA VAL A 469 -22.45 20.84 -13.13
C VAL A 469 -22.79 20.17 -14.46
N THR A 470 -22.69 20.88 -15.56
CA THR A 470 -22.94 20.29 -16.87
C THR A 470 -21.69 19.60 -17.44
N PRO A 471 -21.83 18.57 -18.28
CA PRO A 471 -20.72 17.96 -18.99
C PRO A 471 -19.88 18.99 -19.77
N GLU A 472 -20.55 19.95 -20.45
CA GLU A 472 -19.92 20.97 -21.27
C GLU A 472 -19.03 21.93 -20.45
N ALA A 473 -19.44 22.26 -19.21
CA ALA A 473 -18.63 23.08 -18.33
C ALA A 473 -17.32 22.38 -17.94
N LEU A 474 -17.39 21.08 -17.60
CA LEU A 474 -16.21 20.28 -17.28
C LEU A 474 -15.30 20.06 -18.49
N ILE A 475 -15.86 19.81 -19.67
CA ILE A 475 -15.11 19.71 -20.94
C ILE A 475 -14.42 21.02 -21.25
N GLY A 476 -15.15 22.14 -21.13
CA GLY A 476 -14.62 23.48 -21.36
C GLY A 476 -13.44 23.83 -20.46
N MET A 477 -13.53 23.49 -19.19
CA MET A 477 -12.48 23.71 -18.20
C MET A 477 -11.17 22.95 -18.55
N VAL A 478 -11.28 21.73 -19.06
CA VAL A 478 -10.12 20.97 -19.53
C VAL A 478 -9.60 21.56 -20.86
N ALA A 479 -10.50 21.90 -21.78
CA ALA A 479 -10.13 22.45 -23.09
C ALA A 479 -9.37 23.78 -22.97
N GLU A 480 -9.74 24.63 -22.05
CA GLU A 480 -9.06 25.91 -21.77
C GLU A 480 -7.61 25.69 -21.32
N ARG A 481 -7.35 24.69 -20.49
CA ARG A 481 -6.03 24.47 -19.88
C ARG A 481 -5.12 23.55 -20.69
N LYS A 482 -5.68 22.57 -21.39
CA LYS A 482 -4.94 21.50 -22.09
C LYS A 482 -5.19 21.47 -23.60
N GLY A 483 -6.08 22.31 -24.10
CA GLY A 483 -6.51 22.27 -25.48
C GLY A 483 -7.61 21.25 -25.77
N SER A 484 -8.39 21.47 -26.81
CA SER A 484 -9.57 20.69 -27.17
C SER A 484 -9.26 19.21 -27.52
N PHE A 485 -8.03 18.92 -27.93
CA PHE A 485 -7.65 17.54 -28.28
C PHE A 485 -7.50 16.63 -27.04
N GLN A 486 -7.07 17.18 -25.91
CA GLN A 486 -6.98 16.45 -24.63
C GLN A 486 -8.30 16.46 -23.84
N ALA A 487 -9.21 17.39 -24.14
CA ALA A 487 -10.48 17.47 -23.45
C ALA A 487 -11.31 16.20 -23.63
N PRO A 488 -12.04 15.76 -22.57
CA PRO A 488 -12.94 14.64 -22.67
C PRO A 488 -13.94 14.83 -23.82
N LYS A 489 -14.19 13.76 -24.57
CA LYS A 489 -15.23 13.74 -25.62
C LYS A 489 -16.59 13.45 -25.00
N THR A 490 -16.57 12.81 -23.82
CA THR A 490 -17.78 12.46 -23.06
C THR A 490 -17.49 12.60 -21.56
N VAL A 491 -18.47 13.16 -20.82
CA VAL A 491 -18.50 13.15 -19.36
C VAL A 491 -19.72 12.35 -18.90
N THR A 492 -19.49 11.34 -18.06
CA THR A 492 -20.55 10.49 -17.51
C THR A 492 -20.60 10.67 -16.00
N PHE A 493 -21.75 11.04 -15.46
CA PHE A 493 -21.95 11.13 -14.02
C PHE A 493 -22.38 9.78 -13.45
N VAL A 494 -21.77 9.40 -12.33
CA VAL A 494 -22.02 8.13 -11.62
C VAL A 494 -22.15 8.39 -10.12
N ALA A 495 -22.85 7.49 -9.42
CA ALA A 495 -22.97 7.55 -7.97
C ALA A 495 -21.64 7.20 -7.26
N SER A 496 -20.83 6.32 -7.86
CA SER A 496 -19.51 5.94 -7.34
C SER A 496 -18.61 5.41 -8.44
N ILE A 497 -17.31 5.60 -8.28
CA ILE A 497 -16.25 4.99 -9.10
C ILE A 497 -15.89 3.63 -8.47
N PRO A 498 -15.92 2.52 -9.25
CA PRO A 498 -15.44 1.23 -8.79
C PRO A 498 -14.04 1.32 -8.23
N GLN A 499 -13.78 0.60 -7.14
CA GLN A 499 -12.48 0.57 -6.50
C GLN A 499 -11.91 -0.85 -6.50
N THR A 500 -10.58 -0.93 -6.60
CA THR A 500 -9.85 -2.16 -6.31
C THR A 500 -9.93 -2.48 -4.81
N PRO A 501 -9.61 -3.72 -4.37
CA PRO A 501 -9.53 -4.04 -2.94
C PRO A 501 -8.61 -3.11 -2.13
N LEU A 502 -7.63 -2.49 -2.80
CA LEU A 502 -6.69 -1.52 -2.22
C LEU A 502 -7.23 -0.08 -2.19
N GLY A 503 -8.51 0.14 -2.51
CA GLY A 503 -9.14 1.47 -2.50
C GLY A 503 -8.75 2.38 -3.67
N LYS A 504 -8.12 1.85 -4.73
CA LYS A 504 -7.77 2.63 -5.93
C LYS A 504 -8.91 2.60 -6.94
N PRO A 505 -9.13 3.66 -7.75
CA PRO A 505 -10.05 3.61 -8.88
C PRO A 505 -9.75 2.44 -9.81
N ASP A 506 -10.75 1.60 -10.06
CA ASP A 506 -10.63 0.48 -10.98
C ASP A 506 -11.01 0.90 -12.40
N LYS A 507 -10.05 1.48 -13.13
CA LYS A 507 -10.24 1.94 -14.50
C LYS A 507 -10.61 0.79 -15.46
N LYS A 508 -10.19 -0.45 -15.16
CA LYS A 508 -10.56 -1.63 -15.96
C LYS A 508 -12.05 -1.97 -15.81
N ALA A 509 -12.52 -2.00 -14.58
CA ALA A 509 -13.95 -2.19 -14.31
C ALA A 509 -14.79 -1.07 -14.91
N LEU A 510 -14.33 0.18 -14.86
CA LEU A 510 -14.96 1.34 -15.51
C LEU A 510 -15.05 1.16 -17.03
N ARG A 511 -13.93 0.80 -17.70
CA ARG A 511 -13.93 0.54 -19.16
C ARG A 511 -14.93 -0.56 -19.52
N ALA A 512 -14.92 -1.69 -18.79
CA ALA A 512 -15.82 -2.81 -19.01
C ALA A 512 -17.30 -2.45 -18.80
N LYS A 513 -17.60 -1.58 -17.83
CA LYS A 513 -18.96 -1.09 -17.56
C LYS A 513 -19.44 -0.19 -18.70
N LEU A 514 -18.66 0.82 -19.08
CA LEU A 514 -19.02 1.76 -20.13
C LEU A 514 -19.12 1.08 -21.51
N GLN A 515 -18.30 0.07 -21.79
CA GLN A 515 -18.41 -0.72 -23.03
C GLN A 515 -19.67 -1.56 -23.08
N ARG A 516 -20.18 -2.05 -21.96
CA ARG A 516 -21.46 -2.79 -21.90
C ARG A 516 -22.66 -1.85 -22.03
N ASP A 517 -22.55 -0.65 -21.45
CA ASP A 517 -23.61 0.36 -21.45
C ASP A 517 -23.64 1.18 -22.76
N ALA A 518 -22.53 1.20 -23.50
CA ALA A 518 -22.46 1.81 -24.82
C ALA A 518 -23.26 0.98 -25.84
N ARG A 519 -24.43 1.48 -26.23
CA ARG A 519 -25.04 1.02 -27.48
C ARG A 519 -24.04 1.26 -28.62
N PRO A 520 -23.94 0.34 -29.61
CA PRO A 520 -23.05 0.58 -30.74
C PRO A 520 -23.38 1.96 -31.33
N TYR A 521 -22.34 2.76 -31.54
CA TYR A 521 -22.46 4.06 -32.24
C TYR A 521 -23.15 3.82 -33.57
N PRO A 522 -24.20 4.60 -33.92
CA PRO A 522 -24.90 4.46 -35.19
C PRO A 522 -23.99 4.71 -36.38
#